data_56a784303cefd2efd29cc34e94d8ebbf
#
_entry.id   56a784303cefd2efd29cc34e94d8ebbf
#
_cell.length_a   1.000
_cell.length_b   1.000
_cell.length_c   1.000
_cell.angle_alpha   90.00
_cell.angle_beta   90.00
_cell.angle_gamma   90.00
#
_symmetry.space_group_name_H-M   'P 1'
#
loop_
_entity.id
_entity.type
_entity.pdbx_description
1 polymer ?
#
loop_
_entity_poly.entity_id
_entity_poly.type
_entity_poly.pdbx_seq_one_letter_code
_entity_poly.pdbx_strand_id
1 'polypeptide(L)'
;MNELYTANIALSVFAMAIMLFSLRGDISQSKIRNLLCGGLYATITICALCEWSGVQMDGTPPALIPLHIAVKTIELSLAPLIGLFAGCVIHPCPRKVVHRLLCLAGFHALLVLLSAFTGLMFYVDAQNFYHHGSLYPLYTFAYMGSMVFFLVQIWFACRAYQYTGGT
;
A
#
# COMPACT_ATOMS: atom_id res chain seq x y z
N MET A 1 -14.23 -20.97 -1.45
CA MET A 1 -13.79 -19.71 -0.80
C MET A 1 -13.23 -18.71 -1.81
N ASN A 2 -12.74 -19.14 -2.96
CA ASN A 2 -11.99 -18.31 -3.89
C ASN A 2 -12.82 -17.39 -4.81
N GLU A 3 -14.06 -17.74 -5.16
CA GLU A 3 -14.86 -16.94 -6.11
C GLU A 3 -15.29 -15.60 -5.52
N LEU A 4 -15.80 -15.57 -4.28
CA LEU A 4 -16.22 -14.34 -3.63
C LEU A 4 -15.02 -13.41 -3.36
N TYR A 5 -13.88 -13.98 -2.96
CA TYR A 5 -12.65 -13.24 -2.77
C TYR A 5 -12.15 -12.63 -4.08
N THR A 6 -12.10 -13.42 -5.15
CA THR A 6 -11.70 -12.95 -6.49
C THR A 6 -12.64 -11.87 -7.01
N ALA A 7 -13.96 -12.02 -6.80
CA ALA A 7 -14.94 -11.00 -7.20
C ALA A 7 -14.74 -9.68 -6.43
N ASN A 8 -14.45 -9.72 -5.14
CA ASN A 8 -14.17 -8.52 -4.33
C ASN A 8 -12.90 -7.80 -4.80
N ILE A 9 -11.83 -8.53 -5.10
CA ILE A 9 -10.59 -7.95 -5.64
C ILE A 9 -10.86 -7.33 -7.02
N ALA A 10 -11.55 -8.04 -7.92
CA ALA A 10 -11.90 -7.52 -9.24
C ALA A 10 -12.72 -6.23 -9.16
N LEU A 11 -13.72 -6.19 -8.26
CA LEU A 11 -14.51 -4.99 -8.02
C LEU A 11 -13.67 -3.83 -7.49
N SER A 12 -12.77 -4.10 -6.54
CA SER A 12 -11.86 -3.10 -5.97
C SER A 12 -10.92 -2.52 -7.03
N VAL A 13 -10.31 -3.38 -7.85
CA VAL A 13 -9.42 -2.97 -8.95
C VAL A 13 -10.18 -2.15 -9.98
N PHE A 14 -11.41 -2.55 -10.34
CA PHE A 14 -12.26 -1.81 -11.26
C PHE A 14 -12.64 -0.43 -10.71
N ALA A 15 -13.02 -0.34 -9.43
CA ALA A 15 -13.31 0.93 -8.77
C ALA A 15 -12.08 1.87 -8.77
N MET A 16 -10.89 1.34 -8.46
CA MET A 16 -9.65 2.13 -8.49
C MET A 16 -9.29 2.58 -9.91
N ALA A 17 -9.54 1.76 -10.92
CA ALA A 17 -9.33 2.13 -12.32
C ALA A 17 -10.24 3.29 -12.75
N ILE A 18 -11.52 3.26 -12.34
CA ILE A 18 -12.46 4.38 -12.58
C ILE A 18 -11.96 5.66 -11.90
N MET A 19 -11.51 5.56 -10.63
CA MET A 19 -10.97 6.70 -9.89
C MET A 19 -9.71 7.29 -10.56
N LEU A 20 -8.78 6.44 -11.02
CA LEU A 20 -7.59 6.87 -11.77
C LEU A 20 -7.96 7.59 -13.08
N PHE A 21 -8.97 7.07 -13.79
CA PHE A 21 -9.44 7.68 -15.03
C PHE A 21 -10.10 9.03 -14.78
N SER A 22 -10.90 9.14 -13.72
CA SER A 22 -11.59 10.37 -13.32
C SER A 22 -10.63 11.50 -12.98
N LEU A 23 -9.43 11.19 -12.43
CA LEU A 23 -8.41 12.20 -12.14
C LEU A 23 -7.87 12.92 -13.40
N ARG A 24 -7.94 12.29 -14.58
CA ARG A 24 -7.46 12.89 -15.83
C ARG A 24 -8.36 14.03 -16.31
N GLY A 25 -9.63 14.05 -15.94
CA GLY A 25 -10.61 15.06 -16.33
C GLY A 25 -10.65 16.29 -15.41
N ASP A 26 -10.07 16.23 -14.22
CA ASP A 26 -10.19 17.30 -13.21
C ASP A 26 -9.02 18.28 -13.31
N ILE A 27 -9.17 19.27 -14.19
CA ILE A 27 -8.19 20.34 -14.45
C ILE A 27 -8.14 21.34 -13.27
N SER A 28 -9.16 21.37 -12.39
CA SER A 28 -9.30 22.37 -11.33
C SER A 28 -8.45 22.09 -10.09
N GLN A 29 -7.93 20.86 -9.93
CA GLN A 29 -7.14 20.47 -8.77
C GLN A 29 -5.65 20.76 -8.94
N SER A 30 -4.94 21.00 -7.84
CA SER A 30 -3.49 21.18 -7.89
C SER A 30 -2.80 19.93 -8.43
N LYS A 31 -1.80 20.09 -9.31
CA LYS A 31 -1.01 18.98 -9.89
C LYS A 31 -0.46 18.01 -8.82
N ILE A 32 -0.09 18.55 -7.65
CA ILE A 32 0.46 17.76 -6.54
C ILE A 32 -0.63 16.85 -5.97
N ARG A 33 -1.85 17.35 -5.77
CA ARG A 33 -2.96 16.54 -5.23
C ARG A 33 -3.34 15.42 -6.19
N ASN A 34 -3.41 15.71 -7.49
CA ASN A 34 -3.68 14.68 -8.50
C ASN A 34 -2.59 13.61 -8.54
N LEU A 35 -1.31 14.00 -8.38
CA LEU A 35 -0.20 13.05 -8.29
C LEU A 35 -0.31 12.15 -7.05
N LEU A 36 -0.67 12.71 -5.89
CA LEU A 36 -0.84 11.96 -4.65
C LEU A 36 -2.06 11.00 -4.73
N CYS A 37 -3.18 11.46 -5.27
CA CYS A 37 -4.35 10.62 -5.51
C CYS A 37 -4.04 9.49 -6.50
N GLY A 38 -3.35 9.80 -7.60
CA GLY A 38 -2.90 8.81 -8.57
C GLY A 38 -1.97 7.77 -7.94
N GLY A 39 -1.01 8.23 -7.14
CA GLY A 39 -0.12 7.36 -6.37
C GLY A 39 -0.86 6.45 -5.40
N LEU A 40 -1.86 6.98 -4.67
CA LEU A 40 -2.71 6.22 -3.76
C LEU A 40 -3.46 5.10 -4.49
N TYR A 41 -4.21 5.46 -5.54
CA TYR A 41 -5.02 4.48 -6.28
C TYR A 41 -4.15 3.43 -6.99
N ALA A 42 -3.03 3.85 -7.59
CA ALA A 42 -2.08 2.92 -8.20
C ALA A 42 -1.51 1.94 -7.16
N THR A 43 -1.11 2.45 -5.99
CA THR A 43 -0.56 1.61 -4.91
C THR A 43 -1.59 0.60 -4.41
N ILE A 44 -2.84 1.02 -4.15
CA ILE A 44 -3.92 0.11 -3.74
C ILE A 44 -4.15 -0.96 -4.81
N THR A 45 -4.21 -0.57 -6.09
CA THR A 45 -4.41 -1.50 -7.21
C THR A 45 -3.30 -2.54 -7.28
N ILE A 46 -2.03 -2.09 -7.21
CA ILE A 46 -0.87 -2.99 -7.27
C ILE A 46 -0.87 -3.94 -6.07
N CYS A 47 -1.09 -3.45 -4.85
CA CYS A 47 -1.15 -4.30 -3.65
C CYS A 47 -2.28 -5.33 -3.74
N ALA A 48 -3.48 -4.93 -4.19
CA ALA A 48 -4.61 -5.84 -4.35
C ALA A 48 -4.34 -6.95 -5.38
N LEU A 49 -3.72 -6.60 -6.52
CA LEU A 49 -3.33 -7.57 -7.54
C LEU A 49 -2.21 -8.51 -7.05
N CYS A 50 -1.24 -7.98 -6.30
CA CYS A 50 -0.17 -8.78 -5.73
C CYS A 50 -0.70 -9.75 -4.66
N GLU A 51 -1.57 -9.28 -3.77
CA GLU A 51 -2.21 -10.12 -2.76
C GLU A 51 -3.01 -11.25 -3.41
N TRP A 52 -3.88 -10.90 -4.38
CA TRP A 52 -4.65 -11.90 -5.13
C TRP A 52 -3.75 -12.91 -5.83
N SER A 53 -2.71 -12.44 -6.54
CA SER A 53 -1.77 -13.32 -7.25
C SER A 53 -1.01 -14.22 -6.28
N GLY A 54 -0.60 -13.72 -5.11
CA GLY A 54 0.06 -14.50 -4.07
C GLY A 54 -0.80 -15.65 -3.60
N VAL A 55 -2.07 -15.38 -3.25
CA VAL A 55 -3.03 -16.42 -2.84
C VAL A 55 -3.27 -17.48 -3.93
N GLN A 56 -3.27 -17.08 -5.21
CA GLN A 56 -3.41 -18.03 -6.32
C GLN A 56 -2.16 -18.89 -6.53
N MET A 57 -1.00 -18.41 -6.11
CA MET A 57 0.27 -19.14 -6.24
C MET A 57 0.52 -20.14 -5.11
N ASP A 58 -0.18 -20.04 -3.98
CA ASP A 58 -0.06 -20.99 -2.87
C ASP A 58 -0.34 -22.43 -3.34
N GLY A 59 0.62 -23.33 -3.10
CA GLY A 59 0.53 -24.74 -3.48
C GLY A 59 0.66 -25.02 -4.97
N THR A 60 1.04 -24.04 -5.80
CA THR A 60 1.34 -24.26 -7.23
C THR A 60 2.74 -24.83 -7.41
N PRO A 61 3.11 -25.29 -8.64
CA PRO A 61 4.41 -25.92 -8.89
C PRO A 61 5.59 -25.05 -8.42
N PRO A 62 6.66 -25.64 -7.85
CA PRO A 62 7.83 -24.94 -7.31
C PRO A 62 8.54 -24.01 -8.31
N ALA A 63 8.34 -24.21 -9.61
CA ALA A 63 8.86 -23.31 -10.66
C ALA A 63 8.36 -21.85 -10.51
N LEU A 64 7.22 -21.61 -9.83
CA LEU A 64 6.63 -20.30 -9.59
C LEU A 64 7.12 -19.63 -8.30
N ILE A 65 7.93 -20.30 -7.47
CA ILE A 65 8.45 -19.72 -6.22
C ILE A 65 9.13 -18.36 -6.41
N PRO A 66 10.02 -18.15 -7.42
CA PRO A 66 10.64 -16.85 -7.62
C PRO A 66 9.62 -15.73 -7.93
N LEU A 67 8.57 -16.05 -8.68
CA LEU A 67 7.50 -15.11 -8.98
C LEU A 67 6.68 -14.80 -7.72
N HIS A 68 6.35 -15.81 -6.91
CA HIS A 68 5.64 -15.64 -5.66
C HIS A 68 6.41 -14.73 -4.68
N ILE A 69 7.72 -14.95 -4.53
CA ILE A 69 8.61 -14.09 -3.72
C ILE A 69 8.59 -12.66 -4.26
N ALA A 70 8.70 -12.46 -5.58
CA ALA A 70 8.69 -11.14 -6.19
C ALA A 70 7.36 -10.40 -5.94
N VAL A 71 6.23 -11.08 -6.10
CA VAL A 71 4.89 -10.54 -5.86
C VAL A 71 4.74 -10.11 -4.40
N LYS A 72 5.13 -10.98 -3.43
CA LYS A 72 5.06 -10.65 -2.00
C LYS A 72 6.03 -9.54 -1.61
N THR A 73 7.20 -9.47 -2.24
CA THR A 73 8.14 -8.35 -2.04
C THR A 73 7.53 -7.01 -2.45
N ILE A 74 6.87 -6.96 -3.60
CA ILE A 74 6.19 -5.74 -4.09
C ILE A 74 5.06 -5.35 -3.15
N GLU A 75 4.18 -6.29 -2.80
CA GLU A 75 3.05 -6.07 -1.91
C GLU A 75 3.48 -5.49 -0.56
N LEU A 76 4.38 -6.19 0.15
CA LEU A 76 4.85 -5.79 1.49
C LEU A 76 5.64 -4.48 1.47
N SER A 77 6.34 -4.18 0.38
CA SER A 77 7.07 -2.90 0.22
C SER A 77 6.15 -1.72 0.01
N LEU A 78 5.04 -1.90 -0.72
CA LEU A 78 4.15 -0.82 -1.10
C LEU A 78 3.01 -0.57 -0.10
N ALA A 79 2.57 -1.59 0.63
CA ALA A 79 1.40 -1.49 1.52
C ALA A 79 1.48 -0.32 2.53
N PRO A 80 2.62 0.00 3.19
CA PRO A 80 2.70 1.16 4.08
C PRO A 80 2.52 2.51 3.38
N LEU A 81 2.76 2.60 2.06
CA LEU A 81 2.57 3.84 1.30
C LEU A 81 1.09 4.22 1.17
N ILE A 82 0.16 3.26 1.28
CA ILE A 82 -1.28 3.52 1.19
C ILE A 82 -1.69 4.55 2.25
N GLY A 83 -1.36 4.31 3.52
CA GLY A 83 -1.68 5.24 4.61
C GLY A 83 -0.96 6.59 4.47
N LEU A 84 0.28 6.60 3.96
CA LEU A 84 1.05 7.83 3.74
C LEU A 84 0.42 8.69 2.64
N PHE A 85 0.10 8.11 1.48
CA PHE A 85 -0.56 8.83 0.40
C PHE A 85 -1.94 9.31 0.80
N ALA A 86 -2.75 8.46 1.43
CA ALA A 86 -4.09 8.80 1.90
C ALA A 86 -4.05 9.99 2.88
N GLY A 87 -3.12 9.98 3.85
CA GLY A 87 -2.95 11.07 4.79
C GLY A 87 -2.56 12.39 4.10
N CYS A 88 -1.62 12.35 3.16
CA CYS A 88 -1.18 13.53 2.41
C CYS A 88 -2.25 14.08 1.44
N VAL A 89 -3.17 13.23 0.97
CA VAL A 89 -4.32 13.66 0.14
C VAL A 89 -5.33 14.43 0.98
N ILE A 90 -5.63 13.95 2.20
CA ILE A 90 -6.65 14.53 3.08
C ILE A 90 -6.19 15.86 3.68
N HIS A 91 -4.96 15.92 4.16
CA HIS A 91 -4.42 17.13 4.78
C HIS A 91 -3.01 17.43 4.26
N PRO A 92 -2.74 18.66 3.75
CA PRO A 92 -1.43 19.01 3.23
C PRO A 92 -0.33 18.88 4.28
N CYS A 93 0.66 18.04 4.02
CA CYS A 93 1.80 17.84 4.89
C CYS A 93 2.98 18.73 4.50
N PRO A 94 3.74 19.26 5.47
CA PRO A 94 4.98 19.95 5.20
C PRO A 94 5.96 19.06 4.43
N ARG A 95 6.65 19.60 3.42
CA ARG A 95 7.61 18.84 2.57
C ARG A 95 8.64 18.05 3.39
N LYS A 96 9.12 18.63 4.50
CA LYS A 96 10.09 17.97 5.39
C LYS A 96 9.51 16.70 6.02
N VAL A 97 8.23 16.70 6.40
CA VAL A 97 7.54 15.52 6.96
C VAL A 97 7.39 14.46 5.89
N VAL A 98 6.88 14.84 4.71
CA VAL A 98 6.74 13.91 3.57
C VAL A 98 8.07 13.25 3.22
N HIS A 99 9.16 14.03 3.16
CA HIS A 99 10.48 13.48 2.85
C HIS A 99 10.95 12.46 3.90
N ARG A 100 10.78 12.75 5.19
CA ARG A 100 11.13 11.80 6.28
C ARG A 100 10.32 10.52 6.20
N LEU A 101 9.01 10.63 5.93
CA LEU A 101 8.14 9.47 5.78
C LEU A 101 8.52 8.61 4.57
N LEU A 102 8.86 9.24 3.45
CA LEU A 102 9.35 8.52 2.26
C LEU A 102 10.71 7.85 2.51
N CYS A 103 11.62 8.47 3.24
CA CYS A 103 12.88 7.84 3.64
C CYS A 103 12.62 6.60 4.52
N LEU A 104 11.68 6.70 5.47
CA LEU A 104 11.29 5.57 6.33
C LEU A 104 10.66 4.43 5.52
N ALA A 105 9.77 4.76 4.60
CA ALA A 105 9.16 3.79 3.69
C ALA A 105 10.19 3.14 2.76
N GLY A 106 11.16 3.92 2.26
CA GLY A 106 12.27 3.41 1.46
C GLY A 106 13.16 2.44 2.25
N PHE A 107 13.46 2.78 3.50
CA PHE A 107 14.20 1.89 4.40
C PHE A 107 13.42 0.59 4.67
N HIS A 108 12.10 0.69 4.92
CA HIS A 108 11.24 -0.48 5.05
C HIS A 108 11.26 -1.36 3.79
N ALA A 109 11.09 -0.75 2.61
CA ALA A 109 11.13 -1.48 1.34
C ALA A 109 12.48 -2.19 1.12
N LEU A 110 13.59 -1.57 1.52
CA LEU A 110 14.91 -2.21 1.48
C LEU A 110 14.96 -3.44 2.40
N LEU A 111 14.41 -3.36 3.61
CA LEU A 111 14.34 -4.51 4.53
C LEU A 111 13.50 -5.65 3.96
N VAL A 112 12.36 -5.33 3.33
CA VAL A 112 11.51 -6.32 2.65
C VAL A 112 12.28 -6.97 1.49
N LEU A 113 13.00 -6.19 0.68
CA LEU A 113 13.81 -6.70 -0.41
C LEU A 113 14.93 -7.64 0.10
N LEU A 114 15.62 -7.26 1.17
CA LEU A 114 16.61 -8.14 1.81
C LEU A 114 15.97 -9.42 2.34
N SER A 115 14.74 -9.34 2.82
CA SER A 115 13.99 -10.50 3.30
C SER A 115 13.67 -11.51 2.19
N ALA A 116 13.50 -11.07 0.95
CA ALA A 116 13.31 -11.97 -0.19
C ALA A 116 14.46 -12.99 -0.35
N PHE A 117 15.66 -12.64 0.13
CA PHE A 117 16.85 -13.51 0.10
C PHE A 117 17.14 -14.20 1.44
N THR A 118 16.73 -13.61 2.56
CA THR A 118 17.08 -14.08 3.91
C THR A 118 15.94 -14.79 4.63
N GLY A 119 14.69 -14.62 4.16
CA GLY A 119 13.51 -15.19 4.81
C GLY A 119 13.12 -14.52 6.14
N LEU A 120 13.75 -13.40 6.53
CA LEU A 120 13.58 -12.80 7.86
C LEU A 120 12.18 -12.23 8.10
N MET A 121 11.60 -11.51 7.15
CA MET A 121 10.24 -10.98 7.28
C MET A 121 9.18 -11.93 6.71
N PHE A 122 9.51 -12.57 5.59
CA PHE A 122 8.66 -13.57 4.96
C PHE A 122 9.51 -14.55 4.17
N TYR A 123 8.98 -15.72 3.91
CA TYR A 123 9.57 -16.71 3.01
C TYR A 123 8.48 -17.53 2.32
N VAL A 124 8.85 -18.15 1.22
CA VAL A 124 8.02 -19.11 0.50
C VAL A 124 8.72 -20.45 0.61
N ASP A 125 8.00 -21.48 1.05
CA ASP A 125 8.57 -22.81 1.26
C ASP A 125 8.72 -23.61 -0.06
N ALA A 126 9.27 -24.82 0.02
CA ALA A 126 9.49 -25.69 -1.13
C ALA A 126 8.19 -26.18 -1.80
N GLN A 127 7.07 -26.11 -1.10
CA GLN A 127 5.73 -26.43 -1.59
C GLN A 127 5.00 -25.20 -2.16
N ASN A 128 5.70 -24.05 -2.25
CA ASN A 128 5.20 -22.79 -2.72
C ASN A 128 4.07 -22.20 -1.84
N PHE A 129 4.16 -22.36 -0.52
CA PHE A 129 3.30 -21.65 0.42
C PHE A 129 4.02 -20.46 1.07
N TYR A 130 3.30 -19.36 1.20
CA TYR A 130 3.77 -18.16 1.88
C TYR A 130 3.73 -18.32 3.40
N HIS A 131 4.79 -17.87 4.07
CA HIS A 131 4.92 -17.88 5.53
C HIS A 131 5.50 -16.57 6.05
N HIS A 132 5.10 -16.20 7.27
CA HIS A 132 5.68 -15.08 8.00
C HIS A 132 7.03 -15.48 8.58
N GLY A 133 8.05 -14.63 8.41
CA GLY A 133 9.34 -14.75 9.06
C GLY A 133 9.35 -14.14 10.47
N SER A 134 10.48 -14.29 11.17
CA SER A 134 10.66 -13.80 12.55
C SER A 134 10.54 -12.27 12.69
N LEU A 135 10.89 -11.51 11.66
CA LEU A 135 10.80 -10.04 11.63
C LEU A 135 9.51 -9.51 10.97
N TYR A 136 8.52 -10.37 10.69
CA TYR A 136 7.22 -9.94 10.16
C TYR A 136 6.52 -8.86 11.02
N PRO A 137 6.62 -8.84 12.36
CA PRO A 137 6.09 -7.74 13.17
C PRO A 137 6.60 -6.36 12.75
N LEU A 138 7.80 -6.25 12.18
CA LEU A 138 8.34 -4.97 11.70
C LEU A 138 7.53 -4.41 10.52
N TYR A 139 7.09 -5.28 9.60
CA TYR A 139 6.14 -4.91 8.55
C TYR A 139 4.81 -4.44 9.14
N THR A 140 4.28 -5.20 10.12
CA THR A 140 3.03 -4.84 10.80
C THR A 140 3.13 -3.46 11.46
N PHE A 141 4.24 -3.15 12.11
CA PHE A 141 4.49 -1.82 12.69
C PHE A 141 4.55 -0.72 11.63
N ALA A 142 5.21 -0.95 10.50
CA ALA A 142 5.31 0.02 9.42
C ALA A 142 3.91 0.30 8.81
N TYR A 143 3.13 -0.75 8.56
CA TYR A 143 1.78 -0.65 8.03
C TYR A 143 0.85 0.05 9.02
N MET A 144 0.79 -0.40 10.29
CA MET A 144 -0.05 0.22 11.32
C MET A 144 0.36 1.67 11.59
N GLY A 145 1.66 1.97 11.61
CA GLY A 145 2.16 3.33 11.73
C GLY A 145 1.67 4.24 10.60
N SER A 146 1.62 3.75 9.37
CA SER A 146 1.07 4.49 8.24
C SER A 146 -0.43 4.74 8.37
N MET A 147 -1.20 3.77 8.91
CA MET A 147 -2.63 3.93 9.18
C MET A 147 -2.88 4.93 10.32
N VAL A 148 -2.09 4.88 11.39
CA VAL A 148 -2.15 5.88 12.47
C VAL A 148 -1.84 7.28 11.93
N PHE A 149 -0.82 7.43 11.08
CA PHE A 149 -0.55 8.69 10.41
C PHE A 149 -1.76 9.20 9.61
N PHE A 150 -2.40 8.34 8.83
CA PHE A 150 -3.62 8.66 8.09
C PHE A 150 -4.75 9.15 9.02
N LEU A 151 -5.02 8.45 10.13
CA LEU A 151 -6.05 8.85 11.11
C LEU A 151 -5.73 10.21 11.74
N VAL A 152 -4.46 10.48 12.05
CA VAL A 152 -4.01 11.77 12.56
C VAL A 152 -4.26 12.89 11.55
N GLN A 153 -4.04 12.64 10.25
CA GLN A 153 -4.34 13.62 9.21
C GLN A 153 -5.84 13.90 9.07
N ILE A 154 -6.70 12.88 9.20
CA ILE A 154 -8.15 13.06 9.26
C ILE A 154 -8.52 13.98 10.45
N TRP A 155 -7.97 13.73 11.62
CA TRP A 155 -8.24 14.52 12.80
C TRP A 155 -7.83 16.00 12.61
N PHE A 156 -6.66 16.29 12.02
CA PHE A 156 -6.24 17.66 11.68
C PHE A 156 -7.17 18.29 10.64
N ALA A 157 -7.59 17.58 9.61
CA ALA A 157 -8.52 18.08 8.61
C ALA A 157 -9.88 18.44 9.23
N CYS A 158 -10.43 17.58 10.10
CA CYS A 158 -11.68 17.84 10.81
C CYS A 158 -11.58 19.07 11.72
N ARG A 159 -10.47 19.24 12.44
CA ARG A 159 -10.25 20.46 13.24
C ARG A 159 -10.17 21.71 12.39
N ALA A 160 -9.42 21.67 11.30
CA ALA A 160 -9.31 22.83 10.39
C ALA A 160 -10.69 23.24 9.86
N TYR A 161 -11.56 22.27 9.52
CA TYR A 161 -12.91 22.53 9.06
C TYR A 161 -13.80 23.19 10.14
N GLN A 162 -13.71 22.76 11.41
CA GLN A 162 -14.46 23.37 12.50
C GLN A 162 -14.10 24.84 12.74
N TYR A 163 -12.84 25.24 12.56
CA TYR A 163 -12.40 26.62 12.72
C TYR A 163 -12.80 27.54 11.57
N THR A 164 -13.00 26.99 10.35
CA THR A 164 -13.40 27.79 9.18
C THR A 164 -14.91 27.88 8.97
N GLY A 165 -15.70 27.00 9.58
CA GLY A 165 -17.17 26.96 9.45
C GLY A 165 -17.92 27.80 10.51
N GLY A 166 -17.23 28.53 11.35
CA GLY A 166 -17.79 29.37 12.45
C GLY A 166 -17.76 30.88 12.21
N THR A 167 -17.56 31.31 10.93
CA THR A 167 -17.63 32.75 10.56
C THR A 167 -18.76 33.03 9.57
#